data_e435079b04372ec458372b207af633fb
#
_entry.id   e435079b04372ec458372b207af633fb
#
_cell.length_a   1.000
_cell.length_b   1.000
_cell.length_c   1.000
_cell.angle_alpha   90.00
_cell.angle_beta   90.00
_cell.angle_gamma   90.00
#
_symmetry.space_group_name_H-M   'P 1'
#
loop_
_entity.id
_entity.type
_entity.pdbx_description
1 polymer ?
#
loop_
_entity_poly.entity_id
_entity_poly.type
_entity_poly.pdbx_seq_one_letter_code
_entity_poly.pdbx_strand_id
1 'polypeptide(L)'
;AEIETTSGNKIRCDPALNDLLVANTHQYQPSKYRIQRGENVDSKQYSSGCLFSTFLGQGAWYRHVVNIEGTTFPLSEINNHYLFVARDLPRNERQGDGSYWEWTQQPTVMTSDMHRGYVVSDGWDETHFTRGSTITIDIQGPELQLLTFRSTMLDRVANWLDA
;
A
#
# COMPACT_ATOMS: atom_id res chain seq x y z
N ALA A 1 -4.15 3.16 -7.89
CA ALA A 1 -3.70 4.51 -7.47
C ALA A 1 -3.92 5.54 -8.58
N GLU A 2 -4.02 6.80 -8.17
CA GLU A 2 -4.06 7.96 -9.06
C GLU A 2 -2.96 8.94 -8.65
N ILE A 3 -2.19 9.43 -9.61
CA ILE A 3 -1.15 10.44 -9.40
C ILE A 3 -1.66 11.76 -9.98
N GLU A 4 -1.71 12.81 -9.17
CA GLU A 4 -1.93 14.17 -9.62
C GLU A 4 -0.60 14.94 -9.58
N THR A 5 -0.17 15.41 -10.75
CA THR A 5 1.09 16.16 -10.89
C THR A 5 0.88 17.61 -10.42
N THR A 6 1.99 18.32 -10.19
CA THR A 6 1.95 19.76 -9.84
C THR A 6 1.34 20.65 -10.94
N SER A 7 1.25 20.15 -12.17
CA SER A 7 0.54 20.81 -13.28
C SER A 7 -0.95 20.49 -13.36
N GLY A 8 -1.45 19.66 -12.44
CA GLY A 8 -2.85 19.24 -12.40
C GLY A 8 -3.20 18.07 -13.33
N ASN A 9 -2.21 17.49 -14.01
CA ASN A 9 -2.44 16.29 -14.83
C ASN A 9 -2.67 15.09 -13.94
N LYS A 10 -3.68 14.28 -14.25
CA LYS A 10 -4.01 13.04 -13.56
C LYS A 10 -3.56 11.82 -14.36
N ILE A 11 -2.86 10.93 -13.70
CA ILE A 11 -2.36 9.68 -14.27
C ILE A 11 -2.91 8.55 -13.41
N ARG A 12 -3.66 7.65 -14.00
CA ARG A 12 -4.17 6.47 -13.32
C ARG A 12 -3.16 5.34 -13.49
N CYS A 13 -2.71 4.78 -12.36
CA CYS A 13 -1.85 3.61 -12.35
C CYS A 13 -2.67 2.33 -12.53
N ASP A 14 -2.02 1.26 -12.98
CA ASP A 14 -2.65 -0.04 -13.05
C ASP A 14 -3.09 -0.51 -11.66
N PRO A 15 -4.24 -1.21 -11.56
CA PRO A 15 -4.68 -1.77 -10.30
C PRO A 15 -3.76 -2.91 -9.86
N ALA A 16 -3.56 -3.05 -8.55
CA ALA A 16 -2.82 -4.16 -7.98
C ALA A 16 -3.77 -5.28 -7.54
N LEU A 17 -3.39 -6.51 -7.82
CA LEU A 17 -4.05 -7.69 -7.28
C LEU A 17 -3.49 -8.03 -5.88
N ASN A 18 -2.17 -7.99 -5.73
CA ASN A 18 -1.47 -8.30 -4.48
C ASN A 18 -1.07 -7.04 -3.75
N ASP A 19 -0.16 -6.28 -4.32
CA ASP A 19 0.42 -5.11 -3.66
C ASP A 19 0.82 -4.00 -4.62
N LEU A 20 0.89 -2.79 -4.06
CA LEU A 20 1.32 -1.59 -4.73
C LEU A 20 2.40 -0.93 -3.87
N LEU A 21 3.52 -0.58 -4.50
CA LEU A 21 4.62 0.12 -3.85
C LEU A 21 4.70 1.55 -4.34
N VAL A 22 4.85 2.49 -3.39
CA VAL A 22 5.20 3.90 -3.65
C VAL A 22 6.57 4.16 -3.05
N ALA A 23 7.56 4.47 -3.87
CA ALA A 23 8.94 4.64 -3.39
C ALA A 23 9.76 5.65 -4.21
N ASN A 24 10.96 5.96 -3.69
CA ASN A 24 11.98 6.72 -4.42
C ASN A 24 12.57 5.89 -5.55
N THR A 25 12.81 6.50 -6.70
CA THR A 25 13.48 5.85 -7.85
C THR A 25 14.88 5.34 -7.49
N HIS A 26 15.56 6.02 -6.57
CA HIS A 26 16.88 5.61 -6.09
C HIS A 26 16.78 4.90 -4.75
N GLN A 27 16.96 3.59 -4.75
CA GLN A 27 16.86 2.75 -3.55
C GLN A 27 17.85 3.12 -2.42
N TYR A 28 18.94 3.81 -2.74
CA TYR A 28 19.89 4.33 -1.75
C TYR A 28 19.47 5.67 -1.13
N GLN A 29 18.35 6.25 -1.56
CA GLN A 29 17.76 7.45 -0.99
C GLN A 29 16.45 7.10 -0.29
N PRO A 30 16.15 7.70 0.87
CA PRO A 30 14.88 7.49 1.53
C PRO A 30 13.74 8.06 0.68
N SER A 31 12.60 7.39 0.72
CA SER A 31 11.33 7.92 0.25
C SER A 31 10.85 8.97 1.23
N LYS A 32 10.66 10.20 0.74
CA LYS A 32 10.26 11.37 1.53
C LYS A 32 8.87 11.81 1.11
N TYR A 33 7.96 11.86 2.04
CA TYR A 33 6.57 12.18 1.76
C TYR A 33 5.85 12.73 3.00
N ARG A 34 4.70 13.35 2.78
CA ARG A 34 3.66 13.54 3.80
C ARG A 34 2.54 12.58 3.49
N ILE A 35 1.94 12.00 4.50
CA ILE A 35 0.86 11.03 4.34
C ILE A 35 -0.37 11.49 5.14
N GLN A 36 -1.54 11.29 4.55
CA GLN A 36 -2.83 11.49 5.18
C GLN A 36 -3.66 10.23 4.99
N ARG A 37 -4.23 9.73 6.07
CA ARG A 37 -5.09 8.54 6.11
C ARG A 37 -6.38 8.90 6.83
N GLY A 38 -7.46 9.01 6.06
CA GLY A 38 -8.71 9.56 6.59
C GLY A 38 -8.53 10.95 7.18
N GLU A 39 -8.91 11.14 8.44
CA GLU A 39 -8.74 12.41 9.18
C GLU A 39 -7.33 12.58 9.78
N ASN A 40 -6.53 11.52 9.81
CA ASN A 40 -5.18 11.55 10.37
C ASN A 40 -4.21 12.14 9.35
N VAL A 41 -3.54 13.22 9.72
CA VAL A 41 -2.47 13.83 8.93
C VAL A 41 -1.16 13.54 9.63
N ASP A 42 -0.37 12.67 9.03
CA ASP A 42 0.96 12.39 9.53
C ASP A 42 1.94 13.51 9.14
N SER A 43 2.92 13.70 10.00
CA SER A 43 4.04 14.57 9.70
C SER A 43 4.85 14.01 8.53
N LYS A 44 5.82 14.77 8.10
CA LYS A 44 6.78 14.35 7.08
C LYS A 44 7.51 13.08 7.50
N GLN A 45 7.44 12.05 6.66
CA GLN A 45 8.02 10.75 6.91
C GLN A 45 9.20 10.45 5.97
N TYR A 46 10.10 9.58 6.46
CA TYR A 46 11.26 9.07 5.73
C TYR A 46 11.29 7.55 5.89
N SER A 47 11.14 6.82 4.79
CA SER A 47 11.08 5.36 4.81
C SER A 47 11.72 4.76 3.56
N SER A 48 11.76 3.45 3.44
CA SER A 48 12.10 2.75 2.19
C SER A 48 10.92 2.63 1.23
N GLY A 49 9.89 3.48 1.40
CA GLY A 49 8.66 3.48 0.63
C GLY A 49 7.48 2.94 1.41
N CYS A 50 6.30 3.11 0.85
CA CYS A 50 5.04 2.61 1.38
C CYS A 50 4.53 1.45 0.55
N LEU A 51 4.21 0.36 1.21
CA LEU A 51 3.57 -0.80 0.62
C LEU A 51 2.08 -0.78 0.96
N PHE A 52 1.24 -1.01 -0.04
CA PHE A 52 -0.20 -1.14 0.09
C PHE A 52 -0.58 -2.52 -0.40
N SER A 53 -1.25 -3.31 0.43
CA SER A 53 -1.54 -4.70 0.09
C SER A 53 -3.02 -4.99 0.18
N THR A 54 -3.52 -5.74 -0.80
CA THR A 54 -4.85 -6.36 -0.72
C THR A 54 -4.81 -7.54 0.25
N PHE A 55 -5.97 -8.09 0.56
CA PHE A 55 -6.03 -9.34 1.34
C PHE A 55 -5.25 -10.48 0.65
N LEU A 56 -5.35 -10.61 -0.66
CA LEU A 56 -4.63 -11.65 -1.41
C LEU A 56 -3.12 -11.46 -1.33
N GLY A 57 -2.67 -10.21 -1.28
CA GLY A 57 -1.25 -9.86 -1.16
C GLY A 57 -0.62 -10.22 0.18
N GLN A 58 -1.40 -10.60 1.21
CA GLN A 58 -0.86 -11.01 2.50
C GLN A 58 0.12 -12.18 2.42
N GLY A 59 -0.09 -13.07 1.46
CA GLY A 59 0.81 -14.19 1.19
C GLY A 59 2.07 -13.84 0.40
N ALA A 60 2.13 -12.62 -0.15
CA ALA A 60 3.21 -12.14 -0.99
C ALA A 60 4.25 -11.32 -0.18
N TRP A 61 4.59 -10.15 -0.68
CA TRP A 61 5.64 -9.32 -0.09
C TRP A 61 5.33 -8.81 1.33
N TYR A 62 4.07 -8.51 1.60
CA TYR A 62 3.61 -8.05 2.90
C TYR A 62 4.08 -8.93 4.06
N ARG A 63 3.99 -10.25 3.94
CA ARG A 63 4.41 -11.22 4.97
C ARG A 63 5.87 -11.04 5.38
N HIS A 64 6.73 -10.56 4.48
CA HIS A 64 8.15 -10.33 4.75
C HIS A 64 8.43 -8.95 5.37
N VAL A 65 7.51 -8.00 5.21
CA VAL A 65 7.69 -6.63 5.71
C VAL A 65 7.10 -6.46 7.11
N VAL A 66 6.01 -7.16 7.38
CA VAL A 66 5.31 -7.09 8.66
C VAL A 66 5.29 -8.46 9.30
N ASN A 67 6.06 -8.61 10.38
CA ASN A 67 6.01 -9.79 11.21
C ASN A 67 4.80 -9.67 12.15
N ILE A 68 3.60 -9.98 11.63
CA ILE A 68 2.37 -9.95 12.41
C ILE A 68 2.04 -11.38 12.78
N GLU A 69 2.44 -11.78 13.97
CA GLU A 69 1.92 -12.98 14.61
C GLU A 69 0.50 -12.68 15.10
N GLY A 70 -0.47 -13.39 14.57
CA GLY A 70 -1.81 -13.48 15.16
C GLY A 70 -2.84 -12.44 14.75
N THR A 71 -2.63 -11.65 13.70
CA THR A 71 -3.66 -10.75 13.17
C THR A 71 -4.26 -11.28 11.89
N THR A 72 -5.22 -12.18 12.01
CA THR A 72 -6.05 -12.60 10.89
C THR A 72 -7.10 -11.52 10.64
N PHE A 73 -7.10 -10.94 9.46
CA PHE A 73 -8.14 -10.01 9.06
C PHE A 73 -9.43 -10.80 8.73
N PRO A 74 -10.61 -10.39 9.23
CA PRO A 74 -11.84 -11.12 8.97
C PRO A 74 -12.16 -11.22 7.48
N LEU A 75 -12.39 -12.44 6.99
CA LEU A 75 -12.78 -12.69 5.58
C LEU A 75 -14.00 -11.88 5.13
N SER A 76 -14.92 -11.55 6.05
CA SER A 76 -16.10 -10.73 5.77
C SER A 76 -15.79 -9.28 5.35
N GLU A 77 -14.59 -8.81 5.63
CA GLU A 77 -14.17 -7.42 5.38
C GLU A 77 -13.14 -7.29 4.27
N ILE A 78 -12.78 -8.40 3.62
CA ILE A 78 -11.76 -8.50 2.57
C ILE A 78 -11.90 -7.43 1.49
N ASN A 79 -13.12 -7.21 1.00
CA ASN A 79 -13.38 -6.35 -0.15
C ASN A 79 -13.36 -4.86 0.19
N ASN A 80 -13.29 -4.52 1.49
CA ASN A 80 -13.42 -3.13 1.94
C ASN A 80 -12.15 -2.58 2.57
N HIS A 81 -11.12 -3.40 2.75
CA HIS A 81 -9.89 -2.98 3.41
C HIS A 81 -8.65 -3.29 2.57
N TYR A 82 -7.67 -2.44 2.71
CA TYR A 82 -6.31 -2.71 2.28
C TYR A 82 -5.35 -2.42 3.43
N LEU A 83 -4.17 -3.01 3.37
CA LEU A 83 -3.13 -2.79 4.34
C LEU A 83 -2.16 -1.73 3.85
N PHE A 84 -1.88 -0.77 4.69
CA PHE A 84 -0.79 0.18 4.54
C PHE A 84 0.39 -0.23 5.40
N VAL A 85 1.60 -0.12 4.86
CA VAL A 85 2.86 -0.31 5.59
C VAL A 85 3.90 0.71 5.15
N ALA A 86 4.43 1.50 6.09
CA ALA A 86 5.64 2.29 5.84
C ALA A 86 6.87 1.40 6.12
N ARG A 87 7.67 1.14 5.08
CA ARG A 87 8.83 0.25 5.17
C ARG A 87 10.02 0.95 5.84
N ASP A 88 10.67 0.25 6.76
CA ASP A 88 11.93 0.68 7.39
C ASP A 88 11.87 2.09 8.01
N LEU A 89 10.73 2.45 8.61
CA LEU A 89 10.65 3.68 9.40
C LEU A 89 11.68 3.64 10.53
N PRO A 90 12.37 4.76 10.81
CA PRO A 90 13.22 4.90 11.99
C PRO A 90 12.45 4.53 13.26
N ARG A 91 13.12 3.84 14.20
CA ARG A 91 12.45 3.35 15.43
C ARG A 91 11.80 4.46 16.26
N ASN A 92 12.38 5.65 16.25
CA ASN A 92 11.86 6.83 16.95
C ASN A 92 10.60 7.44 16.28
N GLU A 93 10.32 7.07 15.04
CA GLU A 93 9.13 7.49 14.28
C GLU A 93 8.04 6.42 14.31
N ARG A 94 8.34 5.23 14.82
CA ARG A 94 7.37 4.17 15.07
C ARG A 94 6.66 4.51 16.37
N GLN A 95 5.47 5.08 16.27
CA GLN A 95 4.66 5.33 17.47
C GLN A 95 4.22 3.98 18.07
N GLY A 96 4.26 3.88 19.38
CA GLY A 96 4.33 2.68 20.19
C GLY A 96 3.28 1.57 20.03
N ASP A 97 2.32 1.71 19.14
CA ASP A 97 1.26 0.74 18.87
C ASP A 97 1.29 0.15 17.43
N GLY A 98 2.40 0.31 16.72
CA GLY A 98 2.53 -0.22 15.37
C GLY A 98 2.00 0.69 14.28
N SER A 99 1.98 1.99 14.49
CA SER A 99 1.47 2.99 13.54
C SER A 99 2.18 3.06 12.18
N TYR A 100 3.19 2.24 11.95
CA TYR A 100 3.82 2.09 10.63
C TYR A 100 3.06 1.13 9.70
N TRP A 101 2.01 0.49 10.18
CA TRP A 101 1.10 -0.34 9.40
C TRP A 101 -0.32 -0.27 9.96
N GLU A 102 -1.30 -0.38 9.10
CA GLU A 102 -2.71 -0.50 9.49
C GLU A 102 -3.57 -1.06 8.36
N TRP A 103 -4.66 -1.72 8.74
CA TRP A 103 -5.77 -2.00 7.83
C TRP A 103 -6.67 -0.77 7.75
N THR A 104 -7.00 -0.34 6.53
CA THR A 104 -7.82 0.84 6.31
C THR A 104 -8.80 0.67 5.17
N GLN A 105 -9.95 1.33 5.29
CA GLN A 105 -10.92 1.52 4.21
C GLN A 105 -10.80 2.92 3.60
N GLN A 106 -10.13 3.81 4.32
CA GLN A 106 -10.03 5.22 3.93
C GLN A 106 -8.95 5.41 2.88
N PRO A 107 -9.18 6.29 1.90
CA PRO A 107 -8.11 6.64 0.97
C PRO A 107 -6.87 7.14 1.69
N THR A 108 -5.73 6.69 1.22
CA THR A 108 -4.43 7.22 1.65
C THR A 108 -3.94 8.22 0.62
N VAL A 109 -3.64 9.42 1.07
CA VAL A 109 -3.12 10.50 0.22
C VAL A 109 -1.68 10.79 0.61
N MET A 110 -0.77 10.67 -0.35
CA MET A 110 0.64 10.95 -0.17
C MET A 110 1.06 12.16 -1.00
N THR A 111 1.71 13.15 -0.38
CA THR A 111 2.35 14.25 -1.11
C THR A 111 3.85 14.01 -1.14
N SER A 112 4.39 13.89 -2.35
CA SER A 112 5.80 13.57 -2.57
C SER A 112 6.74 14.73 -2.26
N ASP A 113 7.80 14.46 -1.49
CA ASP A 113 8.97 15.34 -1.35
C ASP A 113 10.22 14.72 -2.02
N MET A 114 10.03 13.68 -2.83
CA MET A 114 11.06 13.01 -3.61
C MET A 114 11.32 13.75 -4.92
N HIS A 115 12.57 13.89 -5.33
CA HIS A 115 12.91 14.45 -6.63
C HIS A 115 12.25 13.64 -7.76
N ARG A 116 12.30 12.31 -7.64
CA ARG A 116 11.62 11.36 -8.51
C ARG A 116 11.21 10.14 -7.69
N GLY A 117 9.97 9.74 -7.83
CA GLY A 117 9.44 8.51 -7.26
C GLY A 117 8.65 7.73 -8.30
N TYR A 118 8.18 6.57 -7.89
CA TYR A 118 7.35 5.69 -8.72
C TYR A 118 6.25 5.04 -7.91
N VAL A 119 5.19 4.68 -8.62
CA VAL A 119 4.17 3.71 -8.21
C VAL A 119 4.33 2.49 -9.07
N VAL A 120 4.38 1.32 -8.47
CA VAL A 120 4.41 0.04 -9.18
C VAL A 120 3.39 -0.91 -8.57
N SER A 121 2.57 -1.53 -9.42
CA SER A 121 1.54 -2.49 -9.05
C SER A 121 2.00 -3.89 -9.41
N ASP A 122 1.99 -4.83 -8.45
CA ASP A 122 2.35 -6.25 -8.64
C ASP A 122 3.71 -6.48 -9.33
N GLY A 123 4.63 -5.52 -9.21
CA GLY A 123 5.97 -5.61 -9.79
C GLY A 123 6.04 -5.39 -11.32
N TRP A 124 4.97 -4.84 -11.93
CA TRP A 124 4.94 -4.50 -13.35
C TRP A 124 5.51 -3.10 -13.63
N ASP A 125 5.03 -2.45 -14.69
CA ASP A 125 5.55 -1.17 -15.15
C ASP A 125 5.41 -0.06 -14.12
N GLU A 126 6.46 0.72 -13.95
CA GLU A 126 6.53 1.84 -13.03
C GLU A 126 5.85 3.09 -13.60
N THR A 127 4.94 3.69 -12.86
CA THR A 127 4.42 5.03 -13.16
C THR A 127 5.17 6.07 -12.33
N HIS A 128 5.90 6.94 -13.00
CA HIS A 128 6.78 7.91 -12.33
C HIS A 128 6.07 9.20 -11.95
N PHE A 129 6.51 9.79 -10.84
CA PHE A 129 6.08 11.11 -10.37
C PHE A 129 7.27 11.93 -9.84
N THR A 130 7.04 13.20 -9.60
CA THR A 130 8.06 14.13 -9.10
C THR A 130 7.64 14.78 -7.79
N ARG A 131 8.51 15.62 -7.23
CA ARG A 131 8.24 16.40 -6.03
C ARG A 131 6.99 17.24 -6.18
N GLY A 132 6.16 17.26 -5.15
CA GLY A 132 4.91 17.99 -5.10
C GLY A 132 3.72 17.27 -5.73
N SER A 133 3.93 16.12 -6.41
CA SER A 133 2.83 15.28 -6.86
C SER A 133 2.08 14.69 -5.68
N THR A 134 0.78 14.54 -5.84
CA THR A 134 -0.10 13.87 -4.90
C THR A 134 -0.46 12.49 -5.44
N ILE A 135 -0.30 11.46 -4.61
CA ILE A 135 -0.62 10.08 -4.94
C ILE A 135 -1.78 9.65 -4.03
N THR A 136 -2.91 9.33 -4.63
CA THR A 136 -4.09 8.80 -3.92
C THR A 136 -4.20 7.31 -4.15
N ILE A 137 -4.25 6.56 -3.06
CA ILE A 137 -4.42 5.10 -3.07
C ILE A 137 -5.75 4.78 -2.39
N ASP A 138 -6.56 3.97 -3.03
CA ASP A 138 -7.83 3.49 -2.49
C ASP A 138 -8.11 2.05 -2.96
N ILE A 139 -9.19 1.47 -2.42
CA ILE A 139 -9.65 0.13 -2.77
C ILE A 139 -10.71 0.12 -3.90
N GLN A 140 -11.04 1.28 -4.45
CA GLN A 140 -12.08 1.42 -5.47
C GLN A 140 -11.58 1.07 -6.89
N GLY A 141 -10.74 0.06 -6.98
CA GLY A 141 -10.29 -0.49 -8.26
C GLY A 141 -11.37 -1.34 -8.94
N PRO A 142 -11.10 -1.82 -10.17
CA PRO A 142 -11.96 -2.81 -10.82
C PRO A 142 -11.99 -4.11 -10.00
N GLU A 143 -13.16 -4.69 -9.88
CA GLU A 143 -13.31 -5.99 -9.23
C GLU A 143 -12.69 -7.10 -10.07
N LEU A 144 -11.84 -7.92 -9.47
CA LEU A 144 -11.37 -9.14 -10.08
C LEU A 144 -12.48 -10.21 -9.96
N GLN A 145 -13.02 -10.63 -11.08
CA GLN A 145 -13.94 -11.77 -11.13
C GLN A 145 -13.16 -13.05 -11.33
N LEU A 146 -13.08 -13.87 -10.30
CA LEU A 146 -12.43 -15.17 -10.35
C LEU A 146 -13.47 -16.27 -10.62
N LEU A 147 -13.38 -16.91 -11.77
CA LEU A 147 -14.13 -18.13 -12.05
C LEU A 147 -13.49 -19.30 -11.30
N THR A 148 -14.18 -19.83 -10.31
CA THR A 148 -13.74 -21.01 -9.56
C THR A 148 -14.78 -22.12 -9.63
N PHE A 149 -14.32 -23.35 -9.84
CA PHE A 149 -15.15 -24.55 -9.77
C PHE A 149 -15.29 -25.11 -8.34
N ARG A 150 -14.64 -24.49 -7.37
CA ARG A 150 -14.66 -24.87 -5.95
C ARG A 150 -14.90 -23.65 -5.10
N SER A 151 -15.96 -23.68 -4.27
CA SER A 151 -16.31 -22.60 -3.33
C SER A 151 -15.27 -22.35 -2.22
N THR A 152 -14.26 -23.22 -2.09
CA THR A 152 -13.31 -23.24 -0.97
C THR A 152 -11.98 -22.56 -1.26
N MET A 153 -11.84 -21.81 -2.35
CA MET A 153 -10.55 -21.20 -2.67
C MET A 153 -10.14 -20.12 -1.66
N LEU A 154 -11.06 -19.24 -1.29
CA LEU A 154 -10.79 -18.20 -0.30
C LEU A 154 -10.51 -18.80 1.08
N ASP A 155 -11.24 -19.87 1.46
CA ASP A 155 -10.99 -20.60 2.71
C ASP A 155 -9.59 -21.23 2.72
N ARG A 156 -9.13 -21.72 1.58
CA ARG A 156 -7.77 -22.29 1.45
C ARG A 156 -6.68 -21.21 1.55
N VAL A 157 -6.91 -20.05 0.95
CA VAL A 157 -5.98 -18.92 1.07
C VAL A 157 -5.93 -18.45 2.53
N ALA A 158 -7.07 -18.31 3.19
CA ALA A 158 -7.13 -17.94 4.61
C ALA A 158 -6.37 -18.96 5.48
N ASN A 159 -6.68 -20.26 5.34
CA ASN A 159 -5.99 -21.32 6.10
C ASN A 159 -4.49 -21.40 5.82
N TRP A 160 -4.04 -21.01 4.63
CA TRP A 160 -2.62 -20.95 4.31
C TRP A 160 -1.93 -19.73 4.94
N LEU A 161 -2.65 -18.62 5.09
CA LEU A 161 -2.14 -17.42 5.76
C LEU A 161 -2.04 -17.60 7.28
N ASP A 162 -2.89 -18.45 7.87
CA ASP A 162 -2.91 -18.78 9.30
C ASP A 162 -1.87 -19.84 9.70
N ALA A 163 -1.22 -20.51 8.74
CA ALA A 163 -0.21 -21.56 8.96
C ALA A 163 1.22 -20.99 8.96
#